data_b00f6ceda2d4b8673912c49000aabc7d
#
_entry.id   b00f6ceda2d4b8673912c49000aabc7d
#
_cell.length_a   1.000
_cell.length_b   1.000
_cell.length_c   1.000
_cell.angle_alpha   90.00
_cell.angle_beta   90.00
_cell.angle_gamma   90.00
#
_symmetry.space_group_name_H-M   'P 1'
#
loop_
_entity.id
_entity.type
_entity.pdbx_description
1 polymer ?
#
loop_
_entity_poly.entity_id
_entity_poly.type
_entity_poly.pdbx_seq_one_letter_code
_entity_poly.pdbx_strand_id
1 'polypeptide(L)'
;MMDREWRAILNRYGQQVMVSPGGGRPEVPLRAFLQPVLGRTRSQEIPSPLGLRREDRYLYLGPGDLALTAGESRVTWEERDYEVQSAYQVGESHWWALLRPRDKEDA
;
A
#
# COMPACT_ATOMS: atom_id res chain seq x y z
N MET A 1 6.51 22.86 -1.99
CA MET A 1 7.53 22.77 -2.92
C MET A 1 7.82 21.40 -3.36
N MET A 2 8.17 20.53 -2.46
CA MET A 2 8.42 19.16 -2.82
C MET A 2 7.19 18.48 -3.36
N ASP A 3 6.02 18.96 -3.02
CA ASP A 3 4.80 18.32 -3.47
C ASP A 3 4.69 18.26 -4.96
N ARG A 4 5.05 19.35 -5.63
CA ARG A 4 4.87 19.41 -7.06
C ARG A 4 5.81 18.45 -7.77
N GLU A 5 7.04 18.40 -7.30
CA GLU A 5 8.00 17.51 -7.90
C GLU A 5 7.64 16.07 -7.61
N TRP A 6 7.17 15.80 -6.41
CA TRP A 6 6.78 14.44 -6.05
C TRP A 6 5.60 13.99 -6.90
N ARG A 7 4.62 14.84 -7.10
CA ARG A 7 3.49 14.49 -7.92
C ARG A 7 3.89 14.22 -9.35
N ALA A 8 4.82 15.01 -9.87
CA ALA A 8 5.27 14.79 -11.21
C ALA A 8 5.96 13.44 -11.34
N ILE A 9 6.73 13.05 -10.34
CA ILE A 9 7.39 11.77 -10.35
C ILE A 9 6.36 10.65 -10.29
N LEU A 10 5.38 10.79 -9.43
CA LEU A 10 4.35 9.77 -9.34
C LEU A 10 3.57 9.64 -10.61
N ASN A 11 3.24 10.77 -11.23
CA ASN A 11 2.47 10.71 -12.46
C ASN A 11 3.25 10.10 -13.59
N ARG A 12 4.55 10.21 -13.54
CA ARG A 12 5.35 9.69 -14.62
C ARG A 12 5.77 8.25 -14.41
N TYR A 13 6.09 7.89 -13.18
CA TYR A 13 6.67 6.58 -12.91
C TYR A 13 5.82 5.72 -12.01
N GLY A 14 4.79 6.27 -11.41
CA GLY A 14 3.97 5.51 -10.49
C GLY A 14 3.06 4.54 -11.20
N GLN A 15 2.46 3.68 -10.43
CA GLN A 15 1.53 2.70 -10.93
C GLN A 15 0.12 3.13 -10.60
N GLN A 16 -0.80 2.79 -11.51
CA GLN A 16 -2.19 3.16 -11.32
C GLN A 16 -2.81 2.30 -10.24
N VAL A 17 -3.38 2.91 -9.24
CA VAL A 17 -4.04 2.18 -8.17
C VAL A 17 -5.34 2.89 -7.82
N MET A 18 -6.18 2.17 -7.11
CA MET A 18 -7.40 2.73 -6.57
C MET A 18 -7.29 2.66 -5.06
N VAL A 19 -7.46 3.79 -4.40
CA VAL A 19 -7.30 3.85 -2.95
C VAL A 19 -8.63 4.16 -2.30
N SER A 20 -9.01 3.33 -1.35
CA SER A 20 -10.17 3.57 -0.53
C SER A 20 -9.69 4.09 0.82
N PRO A 21 -9.89 5.37 1.11
CA PRO A 21 -9.36 5.90 2.34
C PRO A 21 -10.04 5.38 3.60
N GLY A 22 -11.29 4.94 3.46
CA GLY A 22 -12.04 4.50 4.62
C GLY A 22 -12.96 5.59 5.12
N GLY A 23 -13.70 5.29 6.16
CA GLY A 23 -14.60 6.27 6.73
C GLY A 23 -15.75 6.63 5.83
N GLY A 24 -16.13 5.75 4.90
CA GLY A 24 -17.23 6.03 4.00
C GLY A 24 -16.89 6.96 2.86
N ARG A 25 -15.61 7.33 2.72
CA ARG A 25 -15.22 8.22 1.64
C ARG A 25 -15.06 7.42 0.35
N PRO A 26 -15.28 8.06 -0.80
CA PRO A 26 -15.20 7.34 -2.07
C PRO A 26 -13.77 6.95 -2.41
N GLU A 27 -13.67 5.96 -3.26
CA GLU A 27 -12.38 5.55 -3.77
C GLU A 27 -11.80 6.60 -4.67
N VAL A 28 -10.47 6.68 -4.68
CA VAL A 28 -9.77 7.69 -5.44
C VAL A 28 -8.75 7.00 -6.32
N PRO A 29 -8.80 7.21 -7.64
CA PRO A 29 -7.74 6.71 -8.51
C PRO A 29 -6.53 7.61 -8.40
N LEU A 30 -5.36 7.01 -8.32
CA LEU A 30 -4.14 7.80 -8.27
C LEU A 30 -2.98 6.95 -8.70
N ARG A 31 -1.81 7.56 -8.72
CA ARG A 31 -0.59 6.85 -9.02
C ARG A 31 0.29 6.83 -7.79
N ALA A 32 0.90 5.71 -7.55
CA ALA A 32 1.76 5.52 -6.39
C ALA A 32 2.83 4.51 -6.76
N PHE A 33 3.89 4.51 -5.98
CA PHE A 33 4.91 3.48 -6.15
C PHE A 33 4.54 2.30 -5.28
N LEU A 34 4.64 1.12 -5.84
CA LEU A 34 4.43 -0.11 -5.11
C LEU A 34 5.63 -1.00 -5.32
N GLN A 35 6.25 -1.40 -4.24
CA GLN A 35 7.43 -2.24 -4.30
C GLN A 35 7.25 -3.42 -3.40
N PRO A 36 7.60 -4.62 -3.85
CA PRO A 36 7.54 -5.77 -2.95
C PRO A 36 8.54 -5.60 -1.82
N VAL A 37 8.14 -5.97 -0.64
CA VAL A 37 9.04 -5.97 0.48
C VAL A 37 9.64 -7.36 0.55
N LEU A 38 10.86 -7.47 0.04
CA LEU A 38 11.51 -8.75 0.01
C LEU A 38 12.27 -8.91 1.29
N GLY A 39 11.74 -9.69 2.16
CA GLY A 39 12.38 -9.87 3.42
C GLY A 39 13.59 -10.72 3.30
N ARG A 40 14.61 -10.29 3.98
CA ARG A 40 15.74 -11.08 4.12
C ARG A 40 15.69 -11.84 5.37
N THR A 41 14.71 -11.59 6.22
CA THR A 41 14.66 -12.22 7.50
C THR A 41 13.80 -13.44 7.43
N ARG A 42 14.04 -14.34 8.32
CA ARG A 42 13.25 -15.53 8.37
C ARG A 42 11.86 -15.29 8.82
N SER A 43 11.62 -14.15 9.36
CA SER A 43 10.27 -13.85 9.78
C SER A 43 9.32 -13.72 8.62
N GLN A 44 9.85 -13.71 7.42
CA GLN A 44 9.00 -13.68 6.25
C GLN A 44 8.39 -15.03 5.96
N GLU A 45 8.93 -16.08 6.50
CA GLU A 45 8.42 -17.40 6.27
C GLU A 45 7.94 -17.98 7.56
N ILE A 46 6.66 -18.25 7.63
CA ILE A 46 6.05 -18.72 8.84
C ILE A 46 5.74 -20.19 8.70
N PRO A 47 6.30 -21.03 9.53
CA PRO A 47 6.00 -22.45 9.46
C PRO A 47 4.54 -22.69 9.77
N SER A 48 3.95 -23.64 9.07
CA SER A 48 2.58 -23.99 9.31
C SER A 48 2.43 -25.49 9.06
N PRO A 49 1.32 -26.06 9.45
CA PRO A 49 1.13 -27.49 9.19
C PRO A 49 1.14 -27.83 7.72
N LEU A 50 0.90 -26.86 6.86
CA LEU A 50 0.90 -27.10 5.44
C LEU A 50 2.19 -26.74 4.79
N GLY A 51 3.21 -26.37 5.57
CA GLY A 51 4.48 -25.96 5.04
C GLY A 51 4.77 -24.53 5.40
N LEU A 52 5.62 -23.90 4.64
CA LEU A 52 5.98 -22.52 4.92
C LEU A 52 5.02 -21.58 4.22
N ARG A 53 4.63 -20.57 4.92
CA ARG A 53 3.79 -19.52 4.35
C ARG A 53 4.61 -18.28 4.18
N ARG A 54 4.36 -17.58 3.10
CA ARG A 54 4.99 -16.29 2.88
C ARG A 54 3.91 -15.25 2.89
N GLU A 55 4.19 -14.16 3.56
CA GLU A 55 3.30 -13.02 3.51
C GLU A 55 3.91 -12.01 2.58
N ASP A 56 3.31 -11.85 1.45
CA ASP A 56 3.79 -10.88 0.48
C ASP A 56 3.31 -9.53 0.92
N ARG A 57 4.24 -8.62 1.06
CA ARG A 57 3.91 -7.27 1.45
C ARG A 57 4.45 -6.32 0.44
N TYR A 58 3.84 -5.17 0.37
CA TYR A 58 4.25 -4.15 -0.57
C TYR A 58 4.40 -2.84 0.16
N LEU A 59 5.39 -2.08 -0.26
CA LEU A 59 5.58 -0.74 0.24
C LEU A 59 4.90 0.21 -0.73
N TYR A 60 4.06 1.07 -0.17
CA TYR A 60 3.31 2.05 -0.95
C TYR A 60 3.90 3.42 -0.68
N LEU A 61 4.14 4.17 -1.75
CA LEU A 61 4.56 5.56 -1.65
C LEU A 61 3.63 6.37 -2.53
N GLY A 62 2.85 7.23 -1.93
CA GLY A 62 1.84 7.97 -2.65
C GLY A 62 1.80 9.43 -2.31
N PRO A 63 0.82 10.15 -2.84
CA PRO A 63 0.77 11.60 -2.68
C PRO A 63 0.46 12.01 -1.25
N GLY A 64 0.93 13.20 -0.90
CA GLY A 64 0.80 13.67 0.46
C GLY A 64 -0.59 14.11 0.84
N ASP A 65 -1.43 14.39 -0.14
CA ASP A 65 -2.75 14.90 0.16
C ASP A 65 -3.81 13.82 0.33
N LEU A 66 -3.43 12.56 0.30
CA LEU A 66 -4.38 11.50 0.55
C LEU A 66 -3.92 10.69 1.74
N ALA A 67 -4.55 10.92 2.87
CA ALA A 67 -4.18 10.27 4.10
C ALA A 67 -4.65 8.82 4.12
N LEU A 68 -3.84 7.98 4.72
CA LEU A 68 -4.17 6.56 4.87
C LEU A 68 -4.30 6.25 6.35
N THR A 69 -5.19 5.33 6.66
CA THR A 69 -5.42 4.92 8.03
C THR A 69 -5.21 3.41 8.14
N ALA A 70 -4.29 3.02 9.00
CA ALA A 70 -4.01 1.60 9.18
C ALA A 70 -5.26 0.86 9.63
N GLY A 71 -5.49 -0.27 9.02
CA GLY A 71 -6.64 -1.08 9.35
C GLY A 71 -7.92 -0.67 8.67
N GLU A 72 -7.93 0.49 8.05
CA GLU A 72 -9.15 1.00 7.45
C GLU A 72 -9.00 1.27 5.97
N SER A 73 -7.88 1.83 5.56
CA SER A 73 -7.66 2.14 4.16
C SER A 73 -7.31 0.88 3.38
N ARG A 74 -7.62 0.90 2.11
CA ARG A 74 -7.35 -0.21 1.21
C ARG A 74 -6.83 0.31 -0.09
N VAL A 75 -6.02 -0.52 -0.75
CA VAL A 75 -5.45 -0.20 -2.05
C VAL A 75 -5.74 -1.35 -2.98
N THR A 76 -6.30 -1.05 -4.14
CA THR A 76 -6.53 -2.07 -5.16
C THR A 76 -5.56 -1.83 -6.30
N TRP A 77 -4.83 -2.87 -6.66
CA TRP A 77 -3.81 -2.78 -7.68
C TRP A 77 -3.82 -4.09 -8.46
N GLU A 78 -3.97 -3.95 -9.76
CA GLU A 78 -3.97 -5.12 -10.66
C GLU A 78 -4.99 -6.15 -10.21
N GLU A 79 -6.16 -5.66 -9.86
CA GLU A 79 -7.30 -6.50 -9.51
C GLU A 79 -7.11 -7.28 -8.23
N ARG A 80 -6.17 -6.88 -7.40
CA ARG A 80 -6.00 -7.47 -6.10
C ARG A 80 -6.17 -6.39 -5.04
N ASP A 81 -6.76 -6.78 -3.92
CA ASP A 81 -7.01 -5.87 -2.83
C ASP A 81 -5.96 -6.04 -1.76
N TYR A 82 -5.50 -4.92 -1.25
CA TYR A 82 -4.52 -4.90 -0.18
C TYR A 82 -5.06 -4.04 0.94
N GLU A 83 -4.77 -4.41 2.16
CA GLU A 83 -5.13 -3.55 3.28
C GLU A 83 -3.89 -2.83 3.76
N VAL A 84 -4.09 -1.64 4.30
CA VAL A 84 -3.01 -0.84 4.83
C VAL A 84 -2.72 -1.34 6.23
N GLN A 85 -1.54 -1.91 6.41
CA GLN A 85 -1.15 -2.44 7.69
C GLN A 85 -0.59 -1.36 8.60
N SER A 86 0.18 -0.46 8.05
CA SER A 86 0.67 0.70 8.76
C SER A 86 0.84 1.82 7.77
N ALA A 87 0.80 3.05 8.24
CA ALA A 87 0.88 4.19 7.36
C ALA A 87 1.55 5.34 8.09
N TYR A 88 2.35 6.09 7.35
CA TYR A 88 3.08 7.22 7.91
C TYR A 88 3.09 8.35 6.91
N GLN A 89 2.95 9.55 7.41
CA GLN A 89 3.07 10.73 6.57
C GLN A 89 4.48 11.29 6.75
N VAL A 90 5.13 11.58 5.65
CA VAL A 90 6.47 12.13 5.68
C VAL A 90 6.38 13.57 5.23
N GLY A 91 6.47 14.49 6.18
CA GLY A 91 6.31 15.89 5.90
C GLY A 91 4.96 16.12 5.27
N GLU A 92 4.92 16.97 4.27
CA GLU A 92 3.70 17.17 3.53
C GLU A 92 3.82 16.60 2.14
N SER A 93 4.90 15.93 1.86
CA SER A 93 5.16 15.54 0.49
C SER A 93 4.55 14.21 0.14
N HIS A 94 4.55 13.25 1.03
CA HIS A 94 4.03 11.94 0.65
C HIS A 94 3.66 11.14 1.87
N TRP A 95 2.89 10.10 1.59
CA TRP A 95 2.56 9.06 2.56
C TRP A 95 3.23 7.79 2.12
N TRP A 96 3.67 7.00 3.08
CA TRP A 96 4.05 5.65 2.75
C TRP A 96 3.37 4.70 3.71
N ALA A 97 3.17 3.50 3.22
CA ALA A 97 2.39 2.53 3.95
C ALA A 97 2.90 1.14 3.63
N LEU A 98 2.64 0.25 4.54
CA LEU A 98 2.92 -1.15 4.34
C LEU A 98 1.59 -1.83 4.04
N LEU A 99 1.53 -2.51 2.91
CA LEU A 99 0.33 -3.16 2.45
C LEU A 99 0.49 -4.66 2.55
N ARG A 100 -0.61 -5.33 2.83
CA ARG A 100 -0.59 -6.78 2.77
C ARG A 100 -1.84 -7.24 2.05
N PRO A 101 -1.75 -8.36 1.33
CA PRO A 101 -2.90 -8.82 0.57
C PRO A 101 -4.04 -9.18 1.48
N ARG A 102 -5.24 -8.87 1.03
CA ARG A 102 -6.42 -9.32 1.73
C ARG A 102 -6.72 -10.74 1.29
N ASP A 103 -7.06 -11.53 2.28
CA ASP A 103 -7.34 -12.91 2.00
C ASP A 103 -8.82 -13.04 1.66
N LYS A 104 -9.10 -13.30 0.40
CA LYS A 104 -10.46 -13.37 -0.02
C LYS A 104 -11.17 -14.58 0.41
N GLU A 105 -10.43 -15.57 0.79
CA GLU A 105 -11.07 -16.77 1.19
C GLU A 105 -11.70 -16.69 2.49
N ASP A 106 -11.37 -15.69 3.25
CA ASP A 106 -11.99 -15.52 4.50
C ASP A 106 -13.36 -15.00 4.36
N ALA A 107 -13.73 -14.64 3.20
CA ALA A 107 -15.05 -14.06 3.00
C ALA A 107 -16.12 -15.10 3.07
#